data_093ab6046c7264cde5d457e01088966c
#
_entry.id   093ab6046c7264cde5d457e01088966c
#
_cell.length_a   1.000
_cell.length_b   1.000
_cell.length_c   1.000
_cell.angle_alpha   90.00
_cell.angle_beta   90.00
_cell.angle_gamma   90.00
#
_symmetry.space_group_name_H-M   'P 1'
#
loop_
_entity.id
_entity.type
_entity.pdbx_description
1 polymer ?
#
loop_
_entity_poly.entity_id
_entity_poly.type
_entity_poly.pdbx_seq_one_letter_code
_entity_poly.pdbx_strand_id
1 'polypeptide(L)'
;CNIFVCLAVWIGTAGKTVVDKVVGILLPIAAFVACGFEHCVANMYFLPMGAVMHACGYGADVAGADALNAAGIAFNLSAATLGNIVGGAVLIALGYWFIYAKKSEA
;
A
#
# COMPACT_ATOMS: atom_id res chain seq x y z
N CYS A 1 -2.53 3.15 -3.95
CA CYS A 1 -1.58 2.10 -3.62
C CYS A 1 -2.27 0.74 -3.52
N ASN A 2 -3.28 0.60 -2.67
CA ASN A 2 -3.90 -0.71 -2.41
C ASN A 2 -4.69 -1.28 -3.61
N ILE A 3 -5.05 -0.47 -4.57
CA ILE A 3 -5.53 -0.96 -5.87
C ILE A 3 -4.46 -1.85 -6.52
N PHE A 4 -3.23 -1.37 -6.60
CA PHE A 4 -2.11 -2.12 -7.18
C PHE A 4 -1.74 -3.34 -6.35
N VAL A 5 -1.77 -3.24 -5.02
CA VAL A 5 -1.51 -4.39 -4.12
C VAL A 5 -2.55 -5.49 -4.34
N CYS A 6 -3.83 -5.16 -4.37
CA CYS A 6 -4.89 -6.14 -4.60
C CYS A 6 -4.81 -6.74 -6.02
N LEU A 7 -4.50 -5.93 -7.03
CA LEU A 7 -4.26 -6.43 -8.39
C LEU A 7 -3.04 -7.36 -8.45
N ALA A 8 -1.96 -7.05 -7.75
CA ALA A 8 -0.79 -7.90 -7.65
C ALA A 8 -1.13 -9.27 -7.04
N VAL A 9 -1.91 -9.28 -5.94
CA VAL A 9 -2.40 -10.54 -5.33
C VAL A 9 -3.27 -11.31 -6.31
N TRP A 10 -4.19 -10.63 -7.00
CA TRP A 10 -5.07 -11.26 -7.99
C TRP A 10 -4.29 -11.88 -9.15
N ILE A 11 -3.34 -11.15 -9.72
CA ILE A 11 -2.45 -11.67 -10.78
C ILE A 11 -1.63 -12.85 -10.25
N GLY A 12 -1.11 -12.75 -9.03
CA GLY A 12 -0.36 -13.82 -8.39
C GLY A 12 -1.16 -15.11 -8.20
N THR A 13 -2.49 -15.03 -8.01
CA THR A 13 -3.34 -16.23 -7.92
C THR A 13 -3.50 -16.93 -9.26
N ALA A 14 -3.39 -16.22 -10.38
CA ALA A 14 -3.44 -16.80 -11.72
C ALA A 14 -2.13 -17.53 -12.11
N GLY A 15 -1.01 -17.20 -11.49
CA GLY A 15 0.28 -17.83 -11.72
C GLY A 15 0.32 -19.30 -11.26
N LYS A 16 0.84 -20.18 -12.11
CA LYS A 16 0.97 -21.62 -11.81
C LYS A 16 2.33 -21.97 -11.21
N THR A 17 3.36 -21.26 -11.61
CA THR A 17 4.73 -21.42 -11.12
C THR A 17 5.13 -20.28 -10.19
N VAL A 18 6.21 -20.48 -9.43
CA VAL A 18 6.77 -19.40 -8.59
C VAL A 18 7.22 -18.22 -9.45
N VAL A 19 7.79 -18.49 -10.63
CA VAL A 19 8.26 -17.47 -11.56
C VAL A 19 7.10 -16.61 -12.06
N ASP A 20 5.99 -17.24 -12.47
CA ASP A 20 4.78 -16.51 -12.92
C ASP A 20 4.29 -15.55 -11.84
N LYS A 21 4.26 -16.02 -10.60
CA LYS A 21 3.82 -15.21 -9.44
C LYS A 21 4.75 -14.03 -9.19
N VAL A 22 6.06 -14.29 -9.20
CA VAL A 22 7.07 -13.23 -8.98
C VAL A 22 6.97 -12.16 -10.07
N VAL A 23 6.93 -12.56 -11.33
CA VAL A 23 6.85 -11.62 -12.48
C VAL A 23 5.53 -10.86 -12.44
N GLY A 24 4.41 -11.54 -12.19
CA GLY A 24 3.09 -10.92 -12.15
C GLY A 24 2.92 -9.90 -11.00
N ILE A 25 3.53 -10.16 -9.86
CA ILE A 25 3.48 -9.26 -8.69
C ILE A 25 4.45 -8.08 -8.83
N LEU A 26 5.60 -8.30 -9.46
CA LEU A 26 6.68 -7.30 -9.54
C LEU A 26 6.22 -5.99 -10.17
N LEU A 27 5.51 -6.06 -11.30
CA LEU A 27 5.11 -4.86 -12.05
C LEU A 27 4.15 -3.94 -11.27
N PRO A 28 3.01 -4.43 -10.71
CA PRO A 28 2.12 -3.58 -9.93
C PRO A 28 2.79 -3.00 -8.68
N ILE A 29 3.61 -3.81 -8.00
CA ILE A 29 4.32 -3.36 -6.79
C ILE A 29 5.36 -2.29 -7.15
N ALA A 30 6.17 -2.51 -8.17
CA ALA A 30 7.14 -1.51 -8.64
C ALA A 30 6.45 -0.22 -9.09
N ALA A 31 5.31 -0.32 -9.77
CA ALA A 31 4.54 0.83 -10.24
C ALA A 31 4.07 1.72 -9.09
N PHE A 32 3.43 1.17 -8.04
CA PHE A 32 2.95 2.02 -6.97
C PHE A 32 4.09 2.63 -6.13
N VAL A 33 5.21 1.91 -5.98
CA VAL A 33 6.40 2.44 -5.31
C VAL A 33 7.01 3.57 -6.11
N ALA A 34 7.18 3.41 -7.42
CA ALA A 34 7.72 4.43 -8.32
C ALA A 34 6.83 5.68 -8.38
N CYS A 35 5.52 5.52 -8.30
CA CYS A 35 4.57 6.64 -8.25
C CYS A 35 4.49 7.32 -6.87
N GLY A 36 5.15 6.79 -5.84
CA GLY A 36 5.13 7.36 -4.49
C GLY A 36 3.76 7.29 -3.83
N PHE A 37 2.94 6.27 -4.13
CA PHE A 37 1.62 6.13 -3.52
C PHE A 37 1.73 5.69 -2.06
N GLU A 38 0.95 6.33 -1.20
CA GLU A 38 0.91 6.06 0.22
C GLU A 38 0.39 4.65 0.54
N HIS A 39 1.22 3.88 1.24
CA HIS A 39 0.89 2.53 1.68
C HIS A 39 0.92 2.45 3.20
N CYS A 40 -0.24 2.25 3.83
CA CYS A 40 -0.37 2.27 5.28
C CYS A 40 0.59 1.28 5.98
N VAL A 41 0.76 0.07 5.45
CA VAL A 41 1.66 -0.94 6.04
C VAL A 41 3.14 -0.52 5.90
N ALA A 42 3.54 0.04 4.76
CA ALA A 42 4.89 0.55 4.59
C ALA A 42 5.15 1.75 5.51
N ASN A 43 4.16 2.64 5.64
CA ASN A 43 4.25 3.81 6.49
C ASN A 43 4.34 3.45 8.00
N MET A 44 3.79 2.31 8.43
CA MET A 44 3.97 1.79 9.80
C MET A 44 5.44 1.51 10.13
N TYR A 45 6.27 1.27 9.14
CA TYR A 45 7.72 1.13 9.31
C TYR A 45 8.46 2.44 9.06
N PHE A 46 8.21 3.09 7.93
CA PHE A 46 9.00 4.25 7.51
C PHE A 46 8.82 5.47 8.41
N LEU A 47 7.59 5.75 8.87
CA LEU A 47 7.35 6.94 9.69
C LEU A 47 7.98 6.84 11.09
N PRO A 48 7.80 5.75 11.86
CA PRO A 48 8.51 5.60 13.14
C PRO A 48 10.02 5.55 12.98
N MET A 49 10.52 4.86 11.94
CA MET A 49 11.97 4.81 11.67
C MET A 49 12.51 6.20 11.35
N GLY A 50 11.81 6.97 10.50
CA GLY A 50 12.16 8.36 10.19
C GLY A 50 12.18 9.24 11.44
N ALA A 51 11.20 9.08 12.34
CA ALA A 51 11.15 9.81 13.61
C ALA A 51 12.35 9.48 14.52
N VAL A 52 12.74 8.20 14.60
CA VAL A 52 13.93 7.79 15.35
C VAL A 52 15.20 8.37 14.74
N MET A 53 15.34 8.31 13.43
CA MET A 53 16.51 8.88 12.73
C MET A 53 16.60 10.39 12.95
N HIS A 54 15.47 11.10 12.85
CA HIS A 54 15.42 12.54 13.11
C HIS A 54 15.81 12.87 14.56
N ALA A 55 15.31 12.11 15.53
CA ALA A 55 15.67 12.25 16.95
C ALA A 55 17.19 12.00 17.20
N CYS A 56 17.81 11.15 16.39
CA CYS A 56 19.25 10.90 16.41
C CYS A 56 20.08 11.96 15.64
N GLY A 57 19.45 13.00 15.11
CA GLY A 57 20.11 14.09 14.38
C GLY A 57 20.33 13.85 12.90
N TYR A 58 19.79 12.77 12.33
CA TYR A 58 19.87 12.51 10.90
C TYR A 58 18.71 13.17 10.16
N GLY A 59 19.00 13.84 9.05
CA GLY A 59 17.97 14.45 8.20
C GLY A 59 17.29 15.68 8.82
N ALA A 60 17.97 16.42 9.68
CA ALA A 60 17.45 17.65 10.29
C ALA A 60 17.13 18.74 9.26
N ASP A 61 17.76 18.69 8.09
CA ASP A 61 17.60 19.58 6.94
C ASP A 61 16.51 19.12 5.97
N VAL A 62 15.87 17.95 6.21
CA VAL A 62 14.80 17.45 5.35
C VAL A 62 13.51 18.21 5.62
N ALA A 63 12.93 18.78 4.57
CA ALA A 63 11.65 19.48 4.68
C ALA A 63 10.55 18.55 5.20
N GLY A 64 9.85 18.99 6.25
CA GLY A 64 8.77 18.23 6.88
C GLY A 64 9.22 17.25 7.96
N ALA A 65 10.51 17.18 8.31
CA ALA A 65 11.01 16.31 9.38
C ALA A 65 10.33 16.61 10.74
N ASP A 66 9.95 17.85 11.01
CA ASP A 66 9.23 18.26 12.22
C ASP A 66 7.83 17.63 12.34
N ALA A 67 7.24 17.19 11.23
CA ALA A 67 5.97 16.48 11.23
C ALA A 67 6.08 15.00 11.63
N LEU A 68 7.31 14.47 11.76
CA LEU A 68 7.58 13.11 12.23
C LEU A 68 7.44 12.99 13.76
N ASN A 69 6.32 13.45 14.27
CA ASN A 69 5.93 13.31 15.67
C ASN A 69 4.72 12.37 15.81
N ALA A 70 4.37 11.98 17.01
CA ALA A 70 3.29 11.02 17.26
C ALA A 70 1.95 11.41 16.60
N ALA A 71 1.60 12.70 16.60
CA ALA A 71 0.37 13.20 16.01
C ALA A 71 0.42 13.14 14.48
N GLY A 72 1.53 13.55 13.86
CA GLY A 72 1.73 13.50 12.42
C GLY A 72 1.74 12.06 11.89
N ILE A 73 2.40 11.15 12.60
CA ILE A 73 2.40 9.72 12.28
C ILE A 73 0.99 9.13 12.37
N ALA A 74 0.25 9.40 13.45
CA ALA A 74 -1.10 8.91 13.63
C ALA A 74 -2.05 9.46 12.54
N PHE A 75 -1.93 10.73 12.19
CA PHE A 75 -2.71 11.35 11.11
C PHE A 75 -2.43 10.69 9.75
N ASN A 76 -1.15 10.55 9.38
CA ASN A 76 -0.78 9.92 8.10
C ASN A 76 -1.26 8.47 8.04
N LEU A 77 -1.02 7.67 9.08
CA LEU A 77 -1.46 6.28 9.12
C LEU A 77 -2.98 6.15 9.02
N SER A 78 -3.74 7.03 9.68
CA SER A 78 -5.21 7.03 9.60
C SER A 78 -5.68 7.35 8.18
N ALA A 79 -5.16 8.40 7.58
CA ALA A 79 -5.52 8.81 6.22
C ALA A 79 -5.12 7.76 5.17
N ALA A 80 -3.89 7.24 5.25
CA ALA A 80 -3.40 6.21 4.35
C ALA A 80 -4.21 4.91 4.50
N THR A 81 -4.57 4.51 5.73
CA THR A 81 -5.37 3.31 5.98
C THR A 81 -6.77 3.44 5.37
N LEU A 82 -7.45 4.56 5.60
CA LEU A 82 -8.78 4.80 5.01
C LEU A 82 -8.72 4.79 3.48
N GLY A 83 -7.75 5.47 2.88
CA GLY A 83 -7.55 5.47 1.44
C GLY A 83 -7.24 4.08 0.89
N ASN A 84 -6.41 3.30 1.59
CA ASN A 84 -6.06 1.94 1.21
C ASN A 84 -7.26 0.98 1.34
N ILE A 85 -8.14 1.15 2.34
CA ILE A 85 -9.39 0.39 2.46
C ILE A 85 -10.31 0.71 1.27
N VAL A 86 -10.50 1.98 0.95
CA VAL A 86 -11.34 2.37 -0.19
C VAL A 86 -10.78 1.79 -1.50
N GLY A 87 -9.49 1.95 -1.75
CA GLY A 87 -8.85 1.44 -2.97
C GLY A 87 -8.89 -0.09 -3.08
N GLY A 88 -8.53 -0.79 -2.02
CA GLY A 88 -8.43 -2.25 -2.02
C GLY A 88 -9.78 -2.95 -1.82
N ALA A 89 -10.52 -2.58 -0.78
CA ALA A 89 -11.76 -3.27 -0.42
C ALA A 89 -12.94 -2.80 -1.27
N VAL A 90 -13.16 -1.49 -1.40
CA VAL A 90 -14.34 -0.97 -2.10
C VAL A 90 -14.17 -1.09 -3.62
N LEU A 91 -13.08 -0.58 -4.18
CA LEU A 91 -12.92 -0.57 -5.63
C LEU A 91 -12.56 -1.95 -6.19
N ILE A 92 -11.58 -2.63 -5.61
CA ILE A 92 -11.11 -3.90 -6.16
C ILE A 92 -11.93 -5.08 -5.64
N ALA A 93 -12.00 -5.29 -4.32
CA ALA A 93 -12.64 -6.49 -3.79
C ALA A 93 -14.14 -6.54 -4.11
N LEU A 94 -14.90 -5.46 -3.91
CA LEU A 94 -16.31 -5.42 -4.28
C LEU A 94 -16.49 -5.46 -5.80
N GLY A 95 -15.64 -4.79 -6.59
CA GLY A 95 -15.70 -4.85 -8.05
C GLY A 95 -15.57 -6.29 -8.57
N TYR A 96 -14.56 -7.01 -8.10
CA TYR A 96 -14.39 -8.42 -8.46
C TYR A 96 -15.47 -9.33 -7.89
N TRP A 97 -15.95 -9.06 -6.68
CA TRP A 97 -17.10 -9.79 -6.12
C TRP A 97 -18.34 -9.67 -7.00
N PHE A 98 -18.70 -8.47 -7.46
CA PHE A 98 -19.81 -8.27 -8.38
C PHE A 98 -19.64 -9.02 -9.70
N ILE A 99 -18.43 -9.06 -10.24
CA ILE A 99 -18.15 -9.71 -11.52
C ILE A 99 -18.22 -11.24 -11.39
N TYR A 100 -17.64 -11.79 -10.34
CA TYR A 100 -17.43 -13.24 -10.22
C TYR A 100 -18.43 -13.94 -9.32
N ALA A 101 -18.82 -13.39 -8.17
CA ALA A 101 -19.75 -14.04 -7.24
C ALA A 101 -21.18 -14.07 -7.80
N LYS A 102 -21.64 -12.99 -8.42
CA LYS A 102 -22.99 -12.92 -9.02
C LYS A 102 -23.17 -13.90 -10.19
N LYS A 103 -22.10 -14.34 -10.83
CA LYS A 103 -22.14 -15.32 -11.92
C LYS A 103 -22.25 -16.76 -11.42
N SER A 104 -21.95 -17.02 -10.15
CA SER A 104 -22.04 -18.36 -9.53
C SER A 104 -23.44 -18.72 -9.07
N GLU A 105 -24.36 -17.76 -8.98
CA GLU A 105 -25.77 -17.98 -8.56
C GLU A 105 -26.74 -18.07 -9.74
N ALA A 106 -26.26 -17.92 -10.96
CA ALA A 106 -27.05 -18.03 -12.20
C ALA A 106 -26.69 -19.33 -12.96
#